data_d76aefde16535aebfa6e6298c2f46d76
#
_entry.id   d76aefde16535aebfa6e6298c2f46d76
#
_cell.length_a   1.000
_cell.length_b   1.000
_cell.length_c   1.000
_cell.angle_alpha   90.00
_cell.angle_beta   90.00
_cell.angle_gamma   90.00
#
_symmetry.space_group_name_H-M   'P 1'
#
loop_
_entity.id
_entity.type
_entity.pdbx_description
1 polymer ?
#
loop_
_entity_poly.entity_id
_entity_poly.type
_entity_poly.pdbx_seq_one_letter_code
_entity_poly.pdbx_strand_id
1 'polypeptide(L)'
;MGTTTISFRHIDPDESLRAYTDEKMARLQKYVEVPLDVHVVLSLERKYRQRVDVMCTLNGTVINAHEVMDDMRAAVDKILDKLERRLTRYRDKLKKYREVKPKYTTSFQEQGSAKIIIPRTIDAKPMDPEEAIMQLEASENSFMIFRDREKGNVCVVYKRKDGNFSLIETTGKTA
;
A
#
# COMPACT_ATOMS: atom_id res chain seq x y z
N MET A 1 2.42 19.74 -3.26
CA MET A 1 3.08 19.57 -1.95
C MET A 1 2.23 18.59 -1.17
N GLY A 2 2.84 17.63 -0.48
CA GLY A 2 2.13 16.72 0.42
C GLY A 2 1.67 17.45 1.69
N THR A 3 0.71 16.87 2.38
CA THR A 3 0.09 17.45 3.57
C THR A 3 0.38 16.57 4.78
N THR A 4 0.77 17.17 5.91
CA THR A 4 0.89 16.49 7.20
C THR A 4 -0.33 16.82 8.06
N THR A 5 -1.01 15.80 8.55
CA THR A 5 -2.13 15.93 9.48
C THR A 5 -1.80 15.20 10.78
N ILE A 6 -1.87 15.88 11.92
CA ILE A 6 -1.55 15.34 13.24
C ILE A 6 -2.80 15.38 14.12
N SER A 7 -3.16 14.24 14.66
CA SER A 7 -4.31 14.05 15.55
C SER A 7 -3.85 13.50 16.91
N PHE A 8 -4.50 13.95 17.96
CA PHE A 8 -4.30 13.47 19.33
C PHE A 8 -5.50 12.61 19.74
N ARG A 9 -5.25 11.49 20.36
CA ARG A 9 -6.30 10.55 20.79
C ARG A 9 -6.03 10.08 22.23
N HIS A 10 -6.96 10.34 23.14
CA HIS A 10 -6.86 10.01 24.57
C HIS A 10 -5.67 10.70 25.27
N ILE A 11 -5.20 11.80 24.73
CA ILE A 11 -4.21 12.72 25.35
C ILE A 11 -4.61 14.14 24.99
N ASP A 12 -4.25 15.09 25.85
CA ASP A 12 -4.47 16.49 25.57
C ASP A 12 -3.56 16.98 24.42
N PRO A 13 -4.05 17.83 23.51
CA PRO A 13 -3.24 18.42 22.47
C PRO A 13 -2.08 19.22 23.05
N ASP A 14 -0.86 18.91 22.59
CA ASP A 14 0.36 19.64 22.95
C ASP A 14 0.97 20.23 21.68
N GLU A 15 0.98 21.58 21.61
CA GLU A 15 1.51 22.31 20.46
C GLU A 15 3.02 22.10 20.25
N SER A 16 3.78 21.93 21.33
CA SER A 16 5.22 21.62 21.26
C SER A 16 5.45 20.25 20.60
N LEU A 17 4.65 19.27 20.98
CA LEU A 17 4.69 17.93 20.42
C LEU A 17 4.17 17.91 18.97
N ARG A 18 3.15 18.70 18.67
CA ARG A 18 2.65 18.90 17.29
C ARG A 18 3.73 19.47 16.39
N ALA A 19 4.35 20.59 16.79
CA ALA A 19 5.41 21.24 16.02
C ALA A 19 6.61 20.30 15.81
N TYR A 20 7.01 19.58 16.85
CA TYR A 20 8.08 18.59 16.78
C TYR A 20 7.77 17.46 15.77
N THR A 21 6.56 16.92 15.84
CA THR A 21 6.12 15.84 14.95
C THR A 21 6.03 16.32 13.51
N ASP A 22 5.49 17.52 13.27
CA ASP A 22 5.37 18.10 11.94
C ASP A 22 6.75 18.32 11.29
N GLU A 23 7.70 18.91 12.03
CA GLU A 23 9.08 19.11 11.57
C GLU A 23 9.73 17.76 11.17
N LYS A 24 9.53 16.73 12.00
CA LYS A 24 10.10 15.39 11.73
C LYS A 24 9.46 14.74 10.52
N MET A 25 8.13 14.79 10.40
CA MET A 25 7.40 14.17 9.28
C MET A 25 7.67 14.89 7.96
N ALA A 26 7.86 16.22 7.96
CA ALA A 26 8.22 16.97 6.77
C ALA A 26 9.51 16.48 6.11
N ARG A 27 10.42 15.88 6.88
CA ARG A 27 11.67 15.28 6.34
C ARG A 27 11.43 14.08 5.44
N LEU A 28 10.27 13.40 5.57
CA LEU A 28 9.95 12.23 4.76
C LEU A 28 9.78 12.58 3.27
N GLN A 29 9.37 13.81 2.94
CA GLN A 29 9.20 14.25 1.56
C GLN A 29 10.49 14.14 0.73
N LYS A 30 11.68 14.25 1.34
CA LYS A 30 12.98 14.13 0.63
C LYS A 30 13.26 12.73 0.08
N TYR A 31 12.58 11.71 0.59
CA TYR A 31 12.77 10.32 0.15
C TYR A 31 11.94 9.94 -1.07
N VAL A 32 10.98 10.78 -1.45
CA VAL A 32 10.07 10.54 -2.57
C VAL A 32 9.92 11.79 -3.44
N GLU A 33 9.82 11.60 -4.75
CA GLU A 33 9.68 12.70 -5.73
C GLU A 33 8.21 13.14 -5.92
N VAL A 34 7.27 12.37 -5.39
CA VAL A 34 5.82 12.62 -5.50
C VAL A 34 5.28 13.23 -4.22
N PRO A 35 4.15 13.95 -4.25
CA PRO A 35 3.49 14.44 -3.04
C PRO A 35 3.24 13.30 -2.05
N LEU A 36 3.57 13.53 -0.79
CA LEU A 36 3.43 12.58 0.30
C LEU A 36 2.43 13.13 1.32
N ASP A 37 1.26 12.52 1.43
CA ASP A 37 0.31 12.84 2.49
C ASP A 37 0.61 11.97 3.71
N VAL A 38 0.77 12.60 4.85
CA VAL A 38 1.14 11.96 6.12
C VAL A 38 0.07 12.21 7.16
N HIS A 39 -0.55 11.14 7.65
CA HIS A 39 -1.47 11.19 8.79
C HIS A 39 -0.82 10.56 10.00
N VAL A 40 -0.71 11.33 11.07
CA VAL A 40 -0.13 10.93 12.34
C VAL A 40 -1.20 10.92 13.42
N VAL A 41 -1.31 9.84 14.17
CA VAL A 41 -2.15 9.73 15.36
C VAL A 41 -1.25 9.46 16.56
N LEU A 42 -1.24 10.41 17.49
CA LEU A 42 -0.54 10.33 18.77
C LEU A 42 -1.55 9.91 19.84
N SER A 43 -1.29 8.83 20.55
CA SER A 43 -2.24 8.26 21.50
C SER A 43 -1.56 7.67 22.73
N LEU A 44 -2.32 7.61 23.83
CA LEU A 44 -1.94 6.88 25.03
C LEU A 44 -2.58 5.49 24.96
N GLU A 45 -1.79 4.42 25.00
CA GLU A 45 -2.31 3.06 24.99
C GLU A 45 -2.61 2.67 26.45
N ARG A 46 -2.01 2.04 27.23
CA ARG A 46 -2.30 1.69 28.63
C ARG A 46 -1.17 2.16 29.54
N LYS A 47 -1.49 2.64 30.76
CA LYS A 47 -0.53 2.92 31.82
C LYS A 47 0.83 3.44 31.34
N TYR A 48 0.90 4.67 30.82
CA TYR A 48 2.12 5.35 30.40
C TYR A 48 2.74 4.93 29.06
N ARG A 49 2.17 3.95 28.34
CA ARG A 49 2.67 3.58 27.00
C ARG A 49 2.08 4.51 25.95
N GLN A 50 2.94 5.23 25.31
CA GLN A 50 2.60 6.20 24.25
C GLN A 50 2.74 5.53 22.90
N ARG A 51 1.72 5.70 22.07
CA ARG A 51 1.65 5.08 20.74
C ARG A 51 1.58 6.14 19.65
N VAL A 52 2.37 5.93 18.62
CA VAL A 52 2.35 6.71 17.38
C VAL A 52 1.96 5.80 16.24
N ASP A 53 0.89 6.13 15.54
CA ASP A 53 0.48 5.50 14.29
C ASP A 53 0.67 6.50 13.16
N VAL A 54 1.31 6.08 12.08
CA VAL A 54 1.53 6.93 10.89
C VAL A 54 1.07 6.19 9.65
N MET A 55 0.31 6.89 8.83
CA MET A 55 -0.12 6.47 7.50
C MET A 55 0.42 7.46 6.48
N CYS A 56 1.25 6.98 5.59
CA CYS A 56 1.79 7.74 4.46
C CYS A 56 1.09 7.29 3.17
N THR A 57 0.51 8.24 2.43
CA THR A 57 -0.14 7.98 1.15
C THR A 57 0.62 8.68 0.03
N LEU A 58 1.01 7.93 -0.99
CA LEU A 58 1.72 8.41 -2.17
C LEU A 58 1.29 7.63 -3.42
N ASN A 59 0.80 8.32 -4.45
CA ASN A 59 0.34 7.70 -5.70
C ASN A 59 -0.59 6.49 -5.50
N GLY A 60 -1.57 6.58 -4.57
CA GLY A 60 -2.48 5.49 -4.27
C GLY A 60 -1.88 4.34 -3.44
N THR A 61 -0.59 4.38 -3.16
CA THR A 61 0.06 3.41 -2.27
C THR A 61 0.02 3.91 -0.83
N VAL A 62 -0.37 3.04 0.09
CA VAL A 62 -0.43 3.35 1.53
C VAL A 62 0.69 2.59 2.27
N ILE A 63 1.48 3.33 3.03
CA ILE A 63 2.54 2.79 3.89
C ILE A 63 2.19 3.12 5.34
N ASN A 64 1.86 2.10 6.12
CA ASN A 64 1.51 2.24 7.54
C ASN A 64 2.70 1.85 8.42
N ALA A 65 2.90 2.58 9.50
CA ALA A 65 3.83 2.23 10.56
C ALA A 65 3.25 2.58 11.92
N HIS A 66 3.63 1.84 12.95
CA HIS A 66 3.32 2.18 14.33
C HIS A 66 4.51 1.88 15.26
N GLU A 67 4.55 2.58 16.37
CA GLU A 67 5.52 2.39 17.45
C GLU A 67 4.85 2.67 18.79
N VAL A 68 5.30 1.95 19.83
CA VAL A 68 4.84 2.11 21.21
C VAL A 68 6.06 2.23 22.10
N MET A 69 6.17 3.34 22.84
CA MET A 69 7.29 3.62 23.76
C MET A 69 6.78 4.33 25.02
N ASP A 70 7.65 4.49 25.99
CA ASP A 70 7.33 5.22 27.23
C ASP A 70 7.42 6.75 27.06
N ASP A 71 8.10 7.21 26.00
CA ASP A 71 8.24 8.61 25.60
C ASP A 71 7.74 8.85 24.16
N MET A 72 6.90 9.88 23.98
CA MET A 72 6.26 10.17 22.69
C MET A 72 7.26 10.70 21.65
N ARG A 73 8.21 11.52 22.06
CA ARG A 73 9.22 12.05 21.13
C ARG A 73 10.14 10.95 20.65
N ALA A 74 10.56 10.06 21.56
CA ALA A 74 11.34 8.87 21.19
C ALA A 74 10.54 7.95 20.25
N ALA A 75 9.22 7.79 20.45
CA ALA A 75 8.36 7.03 19.54
C ALA A 75 8.27 7.67 18.16
N VAL A 76 8.16 9.02 18.09
CA VAL A 76 8.17 9.78 16.82
C VAL A 76 9.50 9.62 16.09
N ASP A 77 10.64 9.69 16.77
CA ASP A 77 11.94 9.50 16.14
C ASP A 77 12.11 8.09 15.58
N LYS A 78 11.71 7.08 16.36
CA LYS A 78 11.85 5.69 15.94
C LYS A 78 10.92 5.32 14.78
N ILE A 79 9.71 5.89 14.74
CA ILE A 79 8.80 5.69 13.62
C ILE A 79 9.30 6.39 12.36
N LEU A 80 9.94 7.57 12.51
CA LEU A 80 10.60 8.27 11.41
C LEU A 80 11.63 7.37 10.73
N ASP A 81 12.55 6.76 11.49
CA ASP A 81 13.55 5.82 10.98
C ASP A 81 12.93 4.64 10.21
N LYS A 82 11.82 4.10 10.74
CA LYS A 82 11.08 3.02 10.07
C LYS A 82 10.50 3.47 8.73
N LEU A 83 9.91 4.66 8.69
CA LEU A 83 9.30 5.23 7.49
C LEU A 83 10.37 5.58 6.45
N GLU A 84 11.47 6.19 6.85
CA GLU A 84 12.61 6.49 5.96
C GLU A 84 13.10 5.23 5.23
N ARG A 85 13.31 4.13 5.96
CA ARG A 85 13.72 2.85 5.37
C ARG A 85 12.67 2.28 4.41
N ARG A 86 11.38 2.41 4.74
CA ARG A 86 10.27 1.93 3.89
C ARG A 86 10.13 2.75 2.62
N LEU A 87 10.20 4.08 2.72
CA LEU A 87 10.12 5.00 1.58
C LEU A 87 11.34 4.85 0.66
N THR A 88 12.54 4.68 1.22
CA THR A 88 13.76 4.40 0.44
C THR A 88 13.59 3.11 -0.36
N ARG A 89 13.16 2.02 0.29
CA ARG A 89 12.90 0.75 -0.41
C ARG A 89 11.82 0.88 -1.49
N TYR A 90 10.78 1.65 -1.24
CA TYR A 90 9.73 1.94 -2.22
C TYR A 90 10.30 2.68 -3.43
N ARG A 91 11.05 3.77 -3.21
CA ARG A 91 11.74 4.53 -4.27
C ARG A 91 12.68 3.66 -5.10
N ASP A 92 13.51 2.84 -4.43
CA ASP A 92 14.48 1.98 -5.10
C ASP A 92 13.80 0.90 -5.96
N LYS A 93 12.66 0.36 -5.50
CA LYS A 93 11.83 -0.53 -6.30
C LYS A 93 11.27 0.18 -7.55
N LEU A 94 10.80 1.42 -7.41
CA LEU A 94 10.30 2.21 -8.55
C LEU A 94 11.41 2.53 -9.56
N LYS A 95 12.63 2.87 -9.09
CA LYS A 95 13.79 3.09 -9.98
C LYS A 95 14.11 1.83 -10.76
N LYS A 96 14.26 0.69 -10.10
CA LYS A 96 14.47 -0.60 -10.78
C LYS A 96 13.38 -0.92 -11.79
N TYR A 97 12.12 -0.59 -11.50
CA TYR A 97 11.01 -0.81 -12.43
C TYR A 97 11.05 0.13 -13.64
N ARG A 98 11.56 1.37 -13.50
CA ARG A 98 11.73 2.33 -14.61
C ARG A 98 12.94 2.01 -15.49
N GLU A 99 14.01 1.48 -14.92
CA GLU A 99 15.23 1.13 -15.65
C GLU A 99 15.10 -0.18 -16.43
N VAL A 100 14.22 -1.06 -16.01
CA VAL A 100 13.89 -2.29 -16.74
C VAL A 100 12.77 -1.98 -17.73
N LYS A 101 13.12 -1.51 -18.94
CA LYS A 101 12.26 -1.71 -20.12
C LYS A 101 11.99 -3.22 -20.18
N PRO A 102 10.71 -3.66 -20.33
CA PRO A 102 10.40 -5.08 -20.31
C PRO A 102 10.99 -5.76 -21.54
N LYS A 103 12.25 -6.17 -21.48
CA LYS A 103 12.74 -7.30 -22.24
C LYS A 103 12.39 -8.53 -21.39
N TYR A 104 11.38 -9.26 -21.83
CA TYR A 104 11.05 -10.57 -21.31
C TYR A 104 12.30 -11.45 -21.31
N THR A 105 12.93 -11.63 -20.18
CA THR A 105 13.93 -12.70 -19.98
C THR A 105 14.01 -13.06 -18.49
N THR A 106 13.89 -14.31 -18.28
CA THR A 106 13.97 -15.20 -17.16
C THR A 106 15.11 -14.92 -16.15
N SER A 107 14.84 -15.20 -14.89
CA SER A 107 15.75 -15.54 -13.79
C SER A 107 16.60 -14.43 -13.16
N PHE A 108 16.24 -14.09 -11.91
CA PHE A 108 17.21 -13.71 -10.88
C PHE A 108 16.93 -14.46 -9.59
N GLN A 109 17.86 -15.35 -9.25
CA GLN A 109 18.03 -15.83 -7.89
C GLN A 109 18.89 -14.80 -7.15
N GLU A 110 18.37 -14.27 -6.05
CA GLU A 110 19.19 -13.77 -4.95
C GLU A 110 18.45 -13.92 -3.63
N GLN A 111 19.16 -14.49 -2.69
CA GLN A 111 18.70 -14.88 -1.35
C GLN A 111 18.35 -13.66 -0.50
N GLY A 112 17.14 -13.64 0.04
CA GLY A 112 16.67 -12.66 1.03
C GLY A 112 15.25 -12.21 0.74
N SER A 113 14.23 -13.00 1.14
CA SER A 113 12.75 -12.75 1.17
C SER A 113 12.18 -11.64 0.24
N ALA A 114 12.71 -11.50 -0.95
CA ALA A 114 12.14 -10.67 -1.99
C ALA A 114 10.98 -11.44 -2.63
N LYS A 115 9.76 -10.91 -2.52
CA LYS A 115 8.61 -11.45 -3.25
C LYS A 115 8.93 -11.36 -4.74
N ILE A 116 9.11 -12.49 -5.38
CA ILE A 116 9.36 -12.58 -6.82
C ILE A 116 8.04 -12.26 -7.53
N ILE A 117 8.03 -11.23 -8.36
CA ILE A 117 6.92 -10.94 -9.27
C ILE A 117 7.24 -11.63 -10.60
N ILE A 118 6.48 -12.68 -10.88
CA ILE A 118 6.54 -13.35 -12.19
C ILE A 118 5.47 -12.69 -13.06
N PRO A 119 5.85 -11.90 -14.08
CA PRO A 119 4.88 -11.32 -15.00
C PRO A 119 4.20 -12.46 -15.80
N ARG A 120 2.88 -12.44 -15.84
CA ARG A 120 2.09 -13.33 -16.69
C ARG A 120 1.21 -12.50 -17.58
N THR A 121 1.22 -12.78 -18.87
CA THR A 121 0.21 -12.29 -19.81
C THR A 121 -0.94 -13.24 -19.80
N ILE A 122 -2.14 -12.75 -19.51
CA ILE A 122 -3.39 -13.52 -19.48
C ILE A 122 -4.26 -12.99 -20.62
N ASP A 123 -4.73 -13.90 -21.45
CA ASP A 123 -5.77 -13.58 -22.43
C ASP A 123 -7.13 -13.58 -21.69
N ALA A 124 -7.67 -12.39 -21.51
CA ALA A 124 -8.96 -12.19 -20.85
C ALA A 124 -10.09 -12.57 -21.83
N LYS A 125 -10.54 -13.81 -21.75
CA LYS A 125 -11.62 -14.34 -22.60
C LYS A 125 -12.95 -13.60 -22.33
N PRO A 126 -13.75 -13.34 -23.36
CA PRO A 126 -15.09 -12.77 -23.18
C PRO A 126 -16.02 -13.82 -22.56
N MET A 127 -16.61 -13.50 -21.41
CA MET A 127 -17.59 -14.34 -20.71
C MET A 127 -18.46 -13.48 -19.78
N ASP A 128 -19.56 -14.07 -19.31
CA ASP A 128 -20.44 -13.43 -18.35
C ASP A 128 -19.94 -13.66 -16.91
N PRO A 129 -20.29 -12.80 -15.93
CA PRO A 129 -19.82 -12.98 -14.54
C PRO A 129 -20.17 -14.33 -13.93
N GLU A 130 -21.34 -14.89 -14.25
CA GLU A 130 -21.81 -16.18 -13.78
C GLU A 130 -20.94 -17.32 -14.35
N GLU A 131 -20.58 -17.25 -15.62
CA GLU A 131 -19.68 -18.20 -16.28
C GLU A 131 -18.28 -18.14 -15.65
N ALA A 132 -17.78 -16.92 -15.35
CA ALA A 132 -16.50 -16.73 -14.71
C ALA A 132 -16.47 -17.31 -13.28
N ILE A 133 -17.57 -17.20 -12.53
CA ILE A 133 -17.70 -17.83 -11.20
C ILE A 133 -17.68 -19.36 -11.31
N MET A 134 -18.44 -19.95 -12.22
CA MET A 134 -18.44 -21.41 -12.42
C MET A 134 -17.07 -21.94 -12.79
N GLN A 135 -16.35 -21.27 -13.68
CA GLN A 135 -14.98 -21.65 -14.05
C GLN A 135 -13.99 -21.48 -12.90
N LEU A 136 -14.15 -20.41 -12.09
CA LEU A 136 -13.33 -20.20 -10.90
C LEU A 136 -13.59 -21.27 -9.82
N GLU A 137 -14.84 -21.69 -9.64
CA GLU A 137 -15.19 -22.77 -8.71
C GLU A 137 -14.58 -24.10 -9.10
N ALA A 138 -14.61 -24.41 -10.41
CA ALA A 138 -14.04 -25.64 -10.97
C ALA A 138 -12.50 -25.63 -10.99
N SER A 139 -11.87 -24.48 -10.75
CA SER A 139 -10.41 -24.33 -10.74
C SER A 139 -9.86 -24.25 -9.32
N GLU A 140 -8.57 -24.55 -9.16
CA GLU A 140 -7.84 -24.32 -7.90
C GLU A 140 -7.41 -22.84 -7.70
N ASN A 141 -7.77 -21.97 -8.63
CA ASN A 141 -7.38 -20.55 -8.58
C ASN A 141 -8.18 -19.81 -7.51
N SER A 142 -7.57 -18.77 -6.97
CA SER A 142 -8.23 -17.85 -6.03
C SER A 142 -8.98 -16.72 -6.72
N PHE A 143 -8.64 -16.43 -7.97
CA PHE A 143 -9.25 -15.38 -8.79
C PHE A 143 -9.20 -15.73 -10.28
N MET A 144 -10.05 -15.06 -11.07
CA MET A 144 -10.06 -15.14 -12.52
C MET A 144 -10.20 -13.74 -13.13
N ILE A 145 -9.46 -13.49 -14.22
CA ILE A 145 -9.53 -12.27 -15.02
C ILE A 145 -10.24 -12.62 -16.31
N PHE A 146 -11.26 -11.86 -16.67
CA PHE A 146 -12.04 -12.05 -17.88
C PHE A 146 -12.48 -10.71 -18.48
N ARG A 147 -13.02 -10.73 -19.68
CA ARG A 147 -13.65 -9.58 -20.31
C ARG A 147 -15.16 -9.76 -20.25
N ASP A 148 -15.85 -8.82 -19.64
CA ASP A 148 -17.30 -8.83 -19.64
C ASP A 148 -17.83 -8.76 -21.08
N ARG A 149 -18.72 -9.71 -21.43
CA ARG A 149 -19.23 -9.85 -22.80
C ARG A 149 -20.13 -8.68 -23.22
N GLU A 150 -20.89 -8.12 -22.30
CA GLU A 150 -21.78 -7.01 -22.58
C GLU A 150 -21.05 -5.66 -22.56
N LYS A 151 -20.25 -5.41 -21.52
CA LYS A 151 -19.59 -4.12 -21.28
C LYS A 151 -18.24 -3.99 -21.98
N GLY A 152 -17.62 -5.11 -22.38
CA GLY A 152 -16.28 -5.13 -22.98
C GLY A 152 -15.13 -4.79 -22.01
N ASN A 153 -15.45 -4.53 -20.74
CA ASN A 153 -14.46 -4.18 -19.71
C ASN A 153 -13.72 -5.41 -19.22
N VAL A 154 -12.47 -5.21 -18.75
CA VAL A 154 -11.75 -6.25 -18.05
C VAL A 154 -12.26 -6.31 -16.61
N CYS A 155 -12.64 -7.50 -16.18
CA CYS A 155 -13.18 -7.77 -14.85
C CYS A 155 -12.32 -8.80 -14.12
N VAL A 156 -12.37 -8.77 -12.80
CA VAL A 156 -11.72 -9.74 -11.92
C VAL A 156 -12.75 -10.29 -10.95
N VAL A 157 -12.97 -11.60 -10.95
CA VAL A 157 -13.76 -12.30 -9.93
C VAL A 157 -12.81 -13.05 -9.00
N TYR A 158 -13.06 -13.02 -7.69
CA TYR A 158 -12.24 -13.72 -6.70
C TYR A 158 -13.07 -14.35 -5.57
N LYS A 159 -12.54 -15.45 -5.00
CA LYS A 159 -13.12 -16.15 -3.85
C LYS A 159 -12.83 -15.36 -2.57
N ARG A 160 -13.87 -15.05 -1.80
CA ARG A 160 -13.76 -14.41 -0.47
C ARG A 160 -13.54 -15.46 0.61
N LYS A 161 -13.04 -15.01 1.76
CA LYS A 161 -12.84 -15.89 2.93
C LYS A 161 -14.15 -16.41 3.54
N ASP A 162 -15.26 -15.74 3.28
CA ASP A 162 -16.61 -16.11 3.73
C ASP A 162 -17.30 -17.12 2.81
N GLY A 163 -16.62 -17.63 1.77
CA GLY A 163 -17.15 -18.57 0.79
C GLY A 163 -17.89 -17.93 -0.37
N ASN A 164 -18.12 -16.63 -0.34
CA ASN A 164 -18.76 -15.88 -1.42
C ASN A 164 -17.73 -15.40 -2.47
N PHE A 165 -18.23 -14.83 -3.58
CA PHE A 165 -17.43 -14.22 -4.62
C PHE A 165 -17.56 -12.70 -4.60
N SER A 166 -16.52 -12.00 -5.07
CA SER A 166 -16.57 -10.58 -5.35
C SER A 166 -16.12 -10.31 -6.78
N LEU A 167 -16.81 -9.39 -7.43
CA LEU A 167 -16.50 -8.92 -8.78
C LEU A 167 -15.91 -7.51 -8.70
N ILE A 168 -14.80 -7.28 -9.38
CA ILE A 168 -14.17 -5.98 -9.59
C ILE A 168 -14.28 -5.65 -11.07
N GLU A 169 -14.95 -4.56 -11.40
CA GLU A 169 -15.02 -4.03 -12.76
C GLU A 169 -14.01 -2.90 -12.96
N THR A 170 -13.32 -2.90 -14.10
CA THR A 170 -12.43 -1.77 -14.44
C THR A 170 -13.24 -0.69 -15.15
N THR A 171 -13.12 0.55 -14.70
CA THR A 171 -13.76 1.73 -15.30
C THR A 171 -12.85 2.46 -16.29
N GLY A 172 -11.87 1.78 -16.90
CA GLY A 172 -10.96 2.37 -17.87
C GLY A 172 -11.66 2.60 -19.21
N LYS A 173 -11.79 3.86 -19.66
CA LYS A 173 -12.04 4.17 -21.06
C LYS A 173 -10.90 3.58 -21.87
N THR A 174 -11.20 2.63 -22.74
CA THR A 174 -10.30 2.27 -23.85
C THR A 174 -10.09 3.52 -24.69
N ALA A 175 -8.85 4.02 -24.72
CA ALA A 175 -8.45 5.04 -25.67
C ALA A 175 -8.35 4.41 -27.06
#